data_9cd8f9182712a97ecd28f85ff9d65b54
#
_entry.id   9cd8f9182712a97ecd28f85ff9d65b54
#
_cell.length_a   1.000
_cell.length_b   1.000
_cell.length_c   1.000
_cell.angle_alpha   90.00
_cell.angle_beta   90.00
_cell.angle_gamma   90.00
#
_symmetry.space_group_name_H-M   'P 1'
#
loop_
_entity.id
_entity.type
_entity.pdbx_description
1 polymer ?
#
loop_
_entity_poly.entity_id
_entity_poly.type
_entity_poly.pdbx_seq_one_letter_code
_entity_poly.pdbx_strand_id
1 'polypeptide(L)'
;RPSAVWRPMSMVASDLSTSTVPRRKVKTILNGEDSTIGDEVVVKGWVRTARDQKAFTFIEVNDGSCMKGLQVVAKAEIDSYEEVKKLTTGCAVAVRGTIVESPGKGQKFEVSADAVQLVGECPGDSYPLQKKRASMEFLREKAHLRPRTNTIAAVARVRSQLAYATHNFFQGQGFQYLQTPLITASDCEGAGEMFRVSTLPSRISELPRREDDPDRVDFGRDFFGAEAFLTVSGQLNAETYACALGDVYTFGPTFRAENSQTTRHLAEFNMIEPEMAFADLADDMANAEAFVKHVVGHVLEHCAEDLQFFQQFFDKGLTARLERVRDQPFARVEYREAVALLQ
;
A
#
# COMPACT_ATOMS: atom_id res chain seq x y z
N ARG A 1 16.79 12.10 24.81
CA ARG A 1 16.51 10.84 24.07
C ARG A 1 17.62 9.85 24.40
N PRO A 2 17.35 8.66 24.98
CA PRO A 2 18.39 7.66 25.13
C PRO A 2 18.68 7.02 23.79
N SER A 3 19.92 7.11 23.35
CA SER A 3 20.47 6.39 22.21
C SER A 3 20.35 4.88 22.47
N ALA A 4 19.61 4.17 21.61
CA ALA A 4 19.61 2.72 21.62
C ALA A 4 21.03 2.24 21.29
N VAL A 5 21.72 1.73 22.31
CA VAL A 5 23.01 1.05 22.15
C VAL A 5 22.73 -0.29 21.47
N TRP A 6 23.13 -0.38 20.23
CA TRP A 6 23.14 -1.63 19.48
C TRP A 6 24.12 -2.60 20.18
N ARG A 7 23.61 -3.64 20.85
CA ARG A 7 24.46 -4.73 21.37
C ARG A 7 24.61 -5.78 20.26
N PRO A 8 25.82 -6.18 19.90
CA PRO A 8 25.99 -7.31 19.00
C PRO A 8 25.43 -8.57 19.66
N MET A 9 24.54 -9.27 18.95
CA MET A 9 23.99 -10.55 19.38
C MET A 9 25.14 -11.59 19.48
N SER A 10 25.15 -12.32 20.58
CA SER A 10 26.00 -13.50 20.77
C SER A 10 25.79 -14.49 19.61
N MET A 11 26.87 -15.03 19.08
CA MET A 11 26.85 -16.13 18.09
C MET A 11 26.07 -17.31 18.67
N VAL A 12 24.85 -17.50 18.21
CA VAL A 12 24.05 -18.71 18.43
C VAL A 12 23.91 -19.42 17.08
N ALA A 13 24.02 -20.72 17.12
CA ALA A 13 24.06 -21.68 16.04
C ALA A 13 23.15 -21.31 14.85
N SER A 14 23.74 -21.28 13.64
CA SER A 14 23.14 -21.04 12.32
C SER A 14 22.52 -19.64 12.09
N ASP A 15 23.38 -18.70 11.71
CA ASP A 15 22.93 -17.44 11.08
C ASP A 15 22.24 -17.77 9.74
N LEU A 16 20.90 -17.76 9.75
CA LEU A 16 20.10 -18.00 8.54
C LEU A 16 20.19 -16.86 7.52
N SER A 17 20.92 -15.79 7.81
CA SER A 17 21.18 -14.70 6.84
C SER A 17 22.10 -15.13 5.71
N THR A 18 23.00 -16.11 5.97
CA THR A 18 23.98 -16.65 5.02
C THR A 18 23.62 -18.03 4.47
N SER A 19 22.38 -18.47 4.70
CA SER A 19 21.91 -19.77 4.22
C SER A 19 21.95 -19.85 2.69
N THR A 20 22.47 -20.94 2.15
CA THR A 20 22.42 -21.27 0.70
C THR A 20 21.04 -21.76 0.27
N VAL A 21 20.17 -22.13 1.21
CA VAL A 21 18.79 -22.56 0.96
C VAL A 21 17.99 -21.35 0.47
N PRO A 22 17.19 -21.47 -0.61
CA PRO A 22 16.47 -20.36 -1.19
C PRO A 22 15.41 -19.80 -0.24
N ARG A 23 15.36 -18.46 -0.14
CA ARG A 23 14.27 -17.78 0.53
C ARG A 23 13.04 -17.80 -0.36
N ARG A 24 11.89 -18.27 0.19
CA ARG A 24 10.58 -18.23 -0.48
C ARG A 24 9.62 -17.30 0.24
N LYS A 25 8.73 -16.67 -0.56
CA LYS A 25 7.62 -15.88 -0.02
C LYS A 25 6.52 -16.79 0.50
N VAL A 26 5.84 -16.35 1.55
CA VAL A 26 4.68 -17.09 2.11
C VAL A 26 3.61 -17.35 1.04
N LYS A 27 3.29 -16.35 0.21
CA LYS A 27 2.34 -16.47 -0.90
C LYS A 27 2.74 -17.60 -1.87
N THR A 28 4.00 -17.64 -2.27
CA THR A 28 4.53 -18.64 -3.22
C THR A 28 4.36 -20.06 -2.68
N ILE A 29 4.69 -20.27 -1.40
CA ILE A 29 4.52 -21.59 -0.75
C ILE A 29 3.05 -21.98 -0.67
N LEU A 30 2.18 -21.07 -0.20
CA LEU A 30 0.75 -21.37 -0.01
C LEU A 30 0.02 -21.64 -1.34
N ASN A 31 0.45 -21.02 -2.42
CA ASN A 31 -0.09 -21.24 -3.77
C ASN A 31 0.50 -22.49 -4.47
N GLY A 32 1.59 -23.06 -3.95
CA GLY A 32 2.32 -24.14 -4.61
C GLY A 32 3.10 -23.67 -5.85
N GLU A 33 3.41 -22.38 -5.93
CA GLU A 33 4.21 -21.80 -7.01
C GLU A 33 5.70 -22.02 -6.71
N ASP A 34 6.46 -22.57 -7.65
CA ASP A 34 7.91 -22.85 -7.50
C ASP A 34 8.30 -23.55 -6.17
N SER A 35 7.37 -24.31 -5.57
CA SER A 35 7.56 -24.94 -4.26
C SER A 35 6.78 -26.25 -4.20
N THR A 36 7.49 -27.35 -3.90
CA THR A 36 6.91 -28.69 -3.79
C THR A 36 7.13 -29.29 -2.40
N ILE A 37 6.31 -30.29 -2.06
CA ILE A 37 6.53 -31.07 -0.84
C ILE A 37 7.92 -31.71 -0.92
N GLY A 38 8.70 -31.56 0.16
CA GLY A 38 10.07 -32.04 0.25
C GLY A 38 11.13 -30.96 -0.01
N ASP A 39 10.75 -29.80 -0.56
CA ASP A 39 11.72 -28.71 -0.77
C ASP A 39 12.17 -28.08 0.56
N GLU A 40 13.47 -27.87 0.68
CA GLU A 40 14.05 -27.12 1.77
C GLU A 40 13.96 -25.62 1.46
N VAL A 41 13.44 -24.83 2.41
CA VAL A 41 13.19 -23.40 2.24
C VAL A 41 13.63 -22.59 3.45
N VAL A 42 13.92 -21.30 3.19
CA VAL A 42 14.02 -20.28 4.23
C VAL A 42 12.83 -19.33 4.11
N VAL A 43 12.08 -19.20 5.20
CA VAL A 43 10.98 -18.22 5.33
C VAL A 43 11.38 -17.18 6.36
N LYS A 44 11.21 -15.89 6.00
CA LYS A 44 11.48 -14.77 6.91
C LYS A 44 10.23 -13.91 7.01
N GLY A 45 9.83 -13.56 8.22
CA GLY A 45 8.59 -12.79 8.43
C GLY A 45 8.37 -12.45 9.90
N TRP A 46 7.15 -12.14 10.21
CA TRP A 46 6.71 -11.79 11.57
C TRP A 46 5.73 -12.82 12.12
N VAL A 47 5.92 -13.14 13.39
CA VAL A 47 5.05 -14.06 14.13
C VAL A 47 3.68 -13.42 14.32
N ARG A 48 2.62 -14.09 13.85
CA ARG A 48 1.23 -13.77 14.14
C ARG A 48 0.75 -14.44 15.40
N THR A 49 1.08 -15.73 15.54
CA THR A 49 0.77 -16.54 16.73
C THR A 49 1.89 -17.54 16.96
N ALA A 50 2.18 -17.83 18.23
CA ALA A 50 2.97 -18.97 18.65
C ALA A 50 2.14 -19.74 19.69
N ARG A 51 2.04 -21.09 19.54
CA ARG A 51 1.26 -21.97 20.43
C ARG A 51 2.09 -23.17 20.79
N ASP A 52 2.54 -23.22 22.02
CA ASP A 52 3.28 -24.35 22.57
C ASP A 52 2.35 -25.53 22.86
N GLN A 53 2.78 -26.75 22.47
CA GLN A 53 2.10 -28.03 22.66
C GLN A 53 3.01 -29.08 23.31
N LYS A 54 3.95 -28.66 24.17
CA LYS A 54 4.95 -29.47 24.87
C LYS A 54 5.96 -30.16 23.96
N ALA A 55 5.53 -30.95 22.97
CA ALA A 55 6.41 -31.67 22.04
C ALA A 55 6.78 -30.86 20.78
N PHE A 56 6.02 -29.81 20.49
CA PHE A 56 6.25 -28.92 19.35
C PHE A 56 5.53 -27.59 19.55
N THR A 57 5.94 -26.58 18.82
CA THR A 57 5.28 -25.27 18.79
C THR A 57 4.77 -24.99 17.39
N PHE A 58 3.48 -24.64 17.27
CA PHE A 58 2.94 -24.05 16.05
C PHE A 58 3.23 -22.55 16.01
N ILE A 59 3.86 -22.11 14.94
CA ILE A 59 4.20 -20.70 14.70
C ILE A 59 3.51 -20.29 13.41
N GLU A 60 2.69 -19.25 13.44
CA GLU A 60 2.15 -18.65 12.23
C GLU A 60 3.04 -17.48 11.83
N VAL A 61 3.70 -17.60 10.68
CA VAL A 61 4.62 -16.59 10.12
C VAL A 61 3.96 -15.91 8.92
N ASN A 62 3.95 -14.58 8.91
CA ASN A 62 3.48 -13.78 7.79
C ASN A 62 4.57 -12.80 7.34
N ASP A 63 4.85 -12.78 6.05
CA ASP A 63 5.86 -11.90 5.44
C ASP A 63 5.26 -10.70 4.68
N GLY A 64 3.94 -10.51 4.77
CA GLY A 64 3.21 -9.44 4.09
C GLY A 64 2.83 -9.73 2.65
N SER A 65 3.32 -10.83 2.04
CA SER A 65 3.06 -11.15 0.62
C SER A 65 1.60 -11.57 0.35
N CYS A 66 0.88 -12.05 1.36
CA CYS A 66 -0.54 -12.40 1.29
C CYS A 66 -1.24 -12.20 2.63
N MET A 67 -2.54 -12.40 2.64
CA MET A 67 -3.38 -12.25 3.84
C MET A 67 -3.06 -13.31 4.90
N LYS A 68 -2.94 -14.57 4.48
CA LYS A 68 -2.72 -15.72 5.35
C LYS A 68 -1.28 -15.79 5.84
N GLY A 69 -1.08 -16.28 7.05
CA GLY A 69 0.22 -16.72 7.53
C GLY A 69 0.50 -18.17 7.14
N LEU A 70 1.78 -18.51 7.03
CA LEU A 70 2.25 -19.88 6.86
C LEU A 70 2.42 -20.53 8.22
N GLN A 71 1.85 -21.71 8.40
CA GLN A 71 2.10 -22.51 9.59
C GLN A 71 3.49 -23.13 9.53
N VAL A 72 4.22 -22.97 10.60
CA VAL A 72 5.51 -23.59 10.86
C VAL A 72 5.36 -24.48 12.08
N VAL A 73 5.86 -25.71 11.99
CA VAL A 73 5.89 -26.68 13.09
C VAL A 73 7.32 -26.84 13.56
N ALA A 74 7.63 -26.30 14.73
CA ALA A 74 8.94 -26.43 15.37
C ALA A 74 8.87 -27.52 16.44
N LYS A 75 9.55 -28.65 16.21
CA LYS A 75 9.62 -29.76 17.19
C LYS A 75 10.59 -29.40 18.33
N ALA A 76 10.33 -29.95 19.51
CA ALA A 76 11.13 -29.65 20.70
C ALA A 76 12.60 -30.15 20.59
N GLU A 77 12.88 -31.05 19.66
CA GLU A 77 14.21 -31.63 19.44
C GLU A 77 15.15 -30.76 18.61
N ILE A 78 14.66 -29.67 17.99
CA ILE A 78 15.53 -28.79 17.20
C ILE A 78 16.46 -27.99 18.13
N ASP A 79 17.71 -27.82 17.73
CA ASP A 79 18.73 -27.11 18.54
C ASP A 79 18.34 -25.67 18.90
N SER A 80 17.54 -25.04 18.04
CA SER A 80 17.06 -23.66 18.23
C SER A 80 15.78 -23.55 19.06
N TYR A 81 15.29 -24.59 19.72
CA TYR A 81 14.00 -24.56 20.40
C TYR A 81 13.92 -23.54 21.54
N GLU A 82 15.03 -23.21 22.18
CA GLU A 82 15.08 -22.14 23.18
C GLU A 82 14.76 -20.74 22.58
N GLU A 83 15.04 -20.52 21.28
CA GLU A 83 14.60 -19.33 20.57
C GLU A 83 13.09 -19.36 20.32
N VAL A 84 12.54 -20.54 20.01
CA VAL A 84 11.10 -20.74 19.79
C VAL A 84 10.28 -20.37 21.04
N LYS A 85 10.77 -20.71 22.22
CA LYS A 85 10.08 -20.39 23.49
C LYS A 85 9.98 -18.87 23.78
N LYS A 86 10.85 -18.06 23.17
CA LYS A 86 10.84 -16.60 23.32
C LYS A 86 9.87 -15.89 22.37
N LEU A 87 9.27 -16.62 21.42
CA LEU A 87 8.45 -16.03 20.38
C LEU A 87 7.12 -15.52 20.92
N THR A 88 6.88 -14.25 20.67
CA THR A 88 5.60 -13.57 20.92
C THR A 88 5.05 -12.98 19.62
N THR A 89 3.79 -12.56 19.63
CA THR A 89 3.18 -11.87 18.49
C THR A 89 3.99 -10.63 18.14
N GLY A 90 4.40 -10.52 16.87
CA GLY A 90 5.17 -9.39 16.36
C GLY A 90 6.68 -9.61 16.29
N CYS A 91 7.23 -10.66 16.91
CA CYS A 91 8.65 -11.03 16.73
C CYS A 91 8.97 -11.20 15.26
N ALA A 92 10.17 -10.77 14.85
CA ALA A 92 10.72 -11.06 13.54
C ALA A 92 11.51 -12.37 13.61
N VAL A 93 11.26 -13.27 12.66
CA VAL A 93 11.88 -14.62 12.62
C VAL A 93 12.40 -14.97 11.25
N ALA A 94 13.46 -15.80 11.22
CA ALA A 94 13.87 -16.58 10.08
C ALA A 94 13.71 -18.07 10.43
N VAL A 95 13.11 -18.82 9.53
CA VAL A 95 12.85 -20.25 9.70
C VAL A 95 13.46 -20.99 8.52
N ARG A 96 14.29 -22.00 8.75
CA ARG A 96 14.70 -22.99 7.77
C ARG A 96 13.97 -24.28 8.05
N GLY A 97 13.49 -24.93 7.00
CA GLY A 97 12.80 -26.21 7.13
C GLY A 97 12.30 -26.73 5.81
N THR A 98 11.61 -27.84 5.88
CA THR A 98 11.07 -28.57 4.73
C THR A 98 9.58 -28.32 4.56
N ILE A 99 9.13 -28.09 3.33
CA ILE A 99 7.70 -27.99 3.00
C ILE A 99 7.09 -29.37 3.11
N VAL A 100 6.03 -29.47 3.89
CA VAL A 100 5.25 -30.70 4.08
C VAL A 100 3.77 -30.44 3.83
N GLU A 101 3.03 -31.52 3.57
CA GLU A 101 1.57 -31.46 3.54
C GLU A 101 1.02 -31.12 4.90
N SER A 102 0.12 -30.14 4.99
CA SER A 102 -0.51 -29.79 6.26
C SER A 102 -1.70 -30.71 6.55
N PRO A 103 -1.74 -31.37 7.72
CA PRO A 103 -2.90 -32.16 8.12
C PRO A 103 -4.11 -31.29 8.47
N GLY A 104 -3.93 -29.99 8.60
CA GLY A 104 -4.97 -29.03 8.96
C GLY A 104 -5.84 -28.60 7.77
N LYS A 105 -7.15 -28.43 8.02
CA LYS A 105 -8.11 -28.00 6.97
C LYS A 105 -7.90 -26.58 6.44
N GLY A 106 -7.02 -25.77 7.05
CA GLY A 106 -6.88 -24.34 6.75
C GLY A 106 -5.89 -24.00 5.64
N GLN A 107 -4.94 -24.86 5.33
CA GLN A 107 -3.90 -24.68 4.31
C GLN A 107 -3.41 -26.03 3.79
N LYS A 108 -2.86 -26.01 2.56
CA LYS A 108 -2.34 -27.26 1.93
C LYS A 108 -0.94 -27.60 2.42
N PHE A 109 -0.13 -26.60 2.68
CA PHE A 109 1.29 -26.72 2.99
C PHE A 109 1.60 -26.09 4.34
N GLU A 110 2.58 -26.67 5.02
CA GLU A 110 3.23 -26.09 6.21
C GLU A 110 4.72 -26.36 6.14
N VAL A 111 5.51 -25.70 7.01
CA VAL A 111 6.95 -25.92 7.09
C VAL A 111 7.28 -26.66 8.37
N SER A 112 7.87 -27.85 8.23
CA SER A 112 8.55 -28.55 9.34
C SER A 112 9.91 -27.88 9.57
N ALA A 113 10.05 -27.16 10.68
CA ALA A 113 11.26 -26.39 10.96
C ALA A 113 12.42 -27.27 11.40
N ASP A 114 13.58 -27.05 10.79
CA ASP A 114 14.86 -27.61 11.22
C ASP A 114 15.66 -26.60 12.06
N ALA A 115 15.44 -25.28 11.82
CA ALA A 115 16.03 -24.21 12.60
C ALA A 115 15.11 -22.98 12.62
N VAL A 116 15.05 -22.33 13.77
CA VAL A 116 14.33 -21.06 13.98
C VAL A 116 15.30 -20.05 14.59
N GLN A 117 15.42 -18.89 13.98
CA GLN A 117 16.23 -17.77 14.46
C GLN A 117 15.30 -16.61 14.86
N LEU A 118 15.40 -16.14 16.08
CA LEU A 118 14.79 -14.90 16.53
C LEU A 118 15.60 -13.72 16.01
N VAL A 119 15.11 -13.03 14.99
CA VAL A 119 15.78 -11.88 14.35
C VAL A 119 15.52 -10.58 15.11
N GLY A 120 14.33 -10.43 15.65
CA GLY A 120 13.94 -9.24 16.43
C GLY A 120 12.87 -9.56 17.44
N GLU A 121 13.13 -9.17 18.67
CA GLU A 121 12.20 -9.33 19.78
C GLU A 121 11.00 -8.39 19.68
N CYS A 122 9.88 -8.79 20.26
CA CYS A 122 8.68 -7.99 20.39
C CYS A 122 8.01 -8.34 21.73
N PRO A 123 8.33 -7.61 22.82
CA PRO A 123 7.77 -7.89 24.14
C PRO A 123 6.24 -7.81 24.12
N GLY A 124 5.58 -8.93 24.49
CA GLY A 124 4.14 -9.08 24.33
C GLY A 124 3.28 -8.13 25.16
N ASP A 125 3.77 -7.70 26.31
CA ASP A 125 3.13 -6.76 27.23
C ASP A 125 3.16 -5.31 26.75
N SER A 126 4.16 -4.91 25.96
CA SER A 126 4.29 -3.57 25.39
C SER A 126 3.80 -3.46 23.93
N TYR A 127 3.57 -4.58 23.24
CA TYR A 127 3.12 -4.59 21.85
C TYR A 127 1.61 -4.28 21.76
N PRO A 128 1.20 -3.14 21.17
CA PRO A 128 -0.18 -2.67 21.24
C PRO A 128 -1.15 -3.41 20.32
N LEU A 129 -0.65 -4.11 19.27
CA LEU A 129 -1.51 -4.84 18.34
C LEU A 129 -1.74 -6.27 18.81
N GLN A 130 -2.71 -6.43 19.70
CA GLN A 130 -3.13 -7.73 20.21
C GLN A 130 -4.11 -8.43 19.25
N LYS A 131 -4.46 -9.71 19.52
CA LYS A 131 -5.40 -10.51 18.71
C LYS A 131 -6.80 -9.90 18.55
N LYS A 132 -7.18 -8.93 19.39
CA LYS A 132 -8.47 -8.24 19.30
C LYS A 132 -8.48 -7.29 18.11
N ARG A 133 -9.66 -7.12 17.50
CA ARG A 133 -9.87 -6.15 16.43
C ARG A 133 -9.59 -4.74 16.95
N ALA A 134 -8.65 -4.05 16.33
CA ALA A 134 -8.35 -2.65 16.63
C ALA A 134 -9.33 -1.73 15.88
N SER A 135 -9.77 -0.65 16.54
CA SER A 135 -10.58 0.38 15.87
C SER A 135 -9.72 1.22 14.92
N MET A 136 -10.36 1.88 13.96
CA MET A 136 -9.64 2.75 13.02
C MET A 136 -9.03 3.98 13.72
N GLU A 137 -9.65 4.49 14.76
CA GLU A 137 -9.13 5.57 15.60
C GLU A 137 -7.82 5.14 16.26
N PHE A 138 -7.82 4.00 16.93
CA PHE A 138 -6.62 3.44 17.54
C PHE A 138 -5.50 3.21 16.51
N LEU A 139 -5.83 2.74 15.30
CA LEU A 139 -4.85 2.52 14.23
C LEU A 139 -4.27 3.83 13.68
N ARG A 140 -5.02 4.95 13.74
CA ARG A 140 -4.48 6.28 13.39
C ARG A 140 -3.45 6.73 14.41
N GLU A 141 -3.69 6.51 15.71
CA GLU A 141 -2.71 6.82 16.76
C GLU A 141 -1.45 5.95 16.67
N LYS A 142 -1.59 4.69 16.27
CA LYS A 142 -0.48 3.73 16.09
C LYS A 142 -0.04 3.62 14.63
N ALA A 143 0.11 4.75 13.95
CA ALA A 143 0.35 4.83 12.50
C ALA A 143 1.54 3.98 12.02
N HIS A 144 2.63 3.91 12.80
CA HIS A 144 3.83 3.14 12.49
C HIS A 144 3.65 1.61 12.59
N LEU A 145 2.62 1.14 13.31
CA LEU A 145 2.32 -0.29 13.47
C LEU A 145 1.09 -0.75 12.69
N ARG A 146 0.19 0.17 12.31
CA ARG A 146 -1.07 -0.17 11.63
C ARG A 146 -0.90 -1.04 10.36
N PRO A 147 0.20 -0.94 9.57
CA PRO A 147 0.39 -1.82 8.42
C PRO A 147 0.51 -3.30 8.77
N ARG A 148 0.79 -3.64 10.02
CA ARG A 148 0.82 -5.03 10.50
C ARG A 148 -0.57 -5.64 10.71
N THR A 149 -1.64 -4.85 10.62
CA THR A 149 -3.03 -5.34 10.68
C THR A 149 -3.51 -5.83 9.32
N ASN A 150 -4.40 -6.80 9.32
CA ASN A 150 -4.96 -7.34 8.07
C ASN A 150 -5.65 -6.26 7.24
N THR A 151 -6.40 -5.35 7.88
CA THR A 151 -7.12 -4.27 7.19
C THR A 151 -6.19 -3.35 6.41
N ILE A 152 -5.19 -2.79 7.08
CA ILE A 152 -4.30 -1.82 6.43
C ILE A 152 -3.35 -2.50 5.45
N ALA A 153 -2.89 -3.73 5.76
CA ALA A 153 -2.09 -4.52 4.82
C ALA A 153 -2.87 -4.87 3.54
N ALA A 154 -4.16 -5.25 3.66
CA ALA A 154 -5.02 -5.51 2.52
C ALA A 154 -5.21 -4.25 1.65
N VAL A 155 -5.50 -3.10 2.27
CA VAL A 155 -5.57 -1.81 1.56
C VAL A 155 -4.26 -1.52 0.81
N ALA A 156 -3.11 -1.73 1.44
CA ALA A 156 -1.81 -1.48 0.81
C ALA A 156 -1.56 -2.40 -0.39
N ARG A 157 -1.90 -3.70 -0.29
CA ARG A 157 -1.76 -4.65 -1.41
C ARG A 157 -2.68 -4.30 -2.58
N VAL A 158 -3.95 -4.01 -2.30
CA VAL A 158 -4.91 -3.60 -3.35
C VAL A 158 -4.48 -2.29 -4.01
N ARG A 159 -4.05 -1.27 -3.24
CA ARG A 159 -3.52 -0.02 -3.81
C ARG A 159 -2.30 -0.26 -4.70
N SER A 160 -1.39 -1.15 -4.29
CA SER A 160 -0.22 -1.51 -5.10
C SER A 160 -0.63 -2.15 -6.43
N GLN A 161 -1.62 -3.05 -6.41
CA GLN A 161 -2.13 -3.68 -7.63
C GLN A 161 -2.90 -2.72 -8.52
N LEU A 162 -3.66 -1.78 -7.95
CA LEU A 162 -4.33 -0.72 -8.70
C LEU A 162 -3.32 0.20 -9.39
N ALA A 163 -2.22 0.58 -8.73
CA ALA A 163 -1.18 1.39 -9.34
C ALA A 163 -0.51 0.67 -10.51
N TYR A 164 -0.18 -0.62 -10.32
CA TYR A 164 0.37 -1.44 -11.41
C TYR A 164 -0.61 -1.55 -12.59
N ALA A 165 -1.88 -1.85 -12.33
CA ALA A 165 -2.91 -1.96 -13.35
C ALA A 165 -3.12 -0.64 -14.12
N THR A 166 -3.04 0.50 -13.44
CA THR A 166 -3.13 1.83 -14.06
C THR A 166 -2.01 2.02 -15.08
N HIS A 167 -0.76 1.78 -14.69
CA HIS A 167 0.37 1.88 -15.61
C HIS A 167 0.29 0.86 -16.73
N ASN A 168 -0.11 -0.37 -16.43
CA ASN A 168 -0.26 -1.43 -17.43
C ASN A 168 -1.31 -1.07 -18.50
N PHE A 169 -2.45 -0.50 -18.08
CA PHE A 169 -3.50 -0.07 -18.99
C PHE A 169 -3.02 1.01 -19.96
N PHE A 170 -2.55 2.13 -19.44
CA PHE A 170 -2.19 3.28 -20.28
C PHE A 170 -0.97 2.98 -21.16
N GLN A 171 0.09 2.41 -20.59
CA GLN A 171 1.27 2.08 -21.39
C GLN A 171 0.98 0.98 -22.40
N GLY A 172 0.12 0.02 -22.08
CA GLY A 172 -0.35 -1.01 -23.02
C GLY A 172 -1.11 -0.45 -24.22
N GLN A 173 -1.70 0.74 -24.09
CA GLN A 173 -2.37 1.47 -25.17
C GLN A 173 -1.46 2.51 -25.87
N GLY A 174 -0.19 2.62 -25.46
CA GLY A 174 0.78 3.52 -26.09
C GLY A 174 0.88 4.90 -25.42
N PHE A 175 0.13 5.17 -24.36
CA PHE A 175 0.27 6.43 -23.62
C PHE A 175 1.64 6.58 -22.98
N GLN A 176 2.17 7.80 -22.98
CA GLN A 176 3.42 8.14 -22.29
C GLN A 176 3.14 8.59 -20.86
N TYR A 177 3.81 7.95 -19.89
CA TYR A 177 3.73 8.39 -18.48
C TYR A 177 4.56 9.63 -18.24
N LEU A 178 3.96 10.66 -17.66
CA LEU A 178 4.61 11.92 -17.31
C LEU A 178 4.70 12.10 -15.79
N GLN A 179 5.88 12.53 -15.35
CA GLN A 179 6.10 13.02 -13.98
C GLN A 179 6.08 14.56 -14.00
N THR A 180 4.92 15.11 -13.68
CA THR A 180 4.76 16.58 -13.63
C THR A 180 5.26 17.13 -12.28
N PRO A 181 5.74 18.39 -12.24
CA PRO A 181 6.19 19.03 -11.02
C PRO A 181 5.08 19.10 -9.96
N LEU A 182 5.45 18.79 -8.72
CA LEU A 182 4.53 18.92 -7.57
C LEU A 182 4.53 20.31 -6.96
N ILE A 183 5.61 21.07 -7.15
CA ILE A 183 5.71 22.46 -6.73
C ILE A 183 5.55 23.33 -7.97
N THR A 184 4.59 24.24 -7.94
CA THR A 184 4.21 25.07 -9.08
C THR A 184 3.82 26.47 -8.63
N ALA A 185 3.92 27.44 -9.54
CA ALA A 185 3.35 28.78 -9.37
C ALA A 185 1.96 28.91 -10.04
N SER A 186 1.50 27.87 -10.74
CA SER A 186 0.26 27.89 -11.52
C SER A 186 -0.87 27.17 -10.80
N ASP A 187 -2.03 27.81 -10.75
CA ASP A 187 -3.29 27.17 -10.36
C ASP A 187 -3.94 26.54 -11.59
N CYS A 188 -4.35 25.28 -11.49
CA CYS A 188 -5.03 24.59 -12.58
C CYS A 188 -6.52 24.91 -12.52
N GLU A 189 -7.01 25.70 -13.49
CA GLU A 189 -8.42 26.04 -13.67
C GLU A 189 -9.13 26.67 -12.45
N GLY A 190 -8.38 27.24 -11.50
CA GLY A 190 -8.93 27.70 -10.23
C GLY A 190 -9.52 26.55 -9.39
N ALA A 191 -8.99 25.35 -9.56
CA ALA A 191 -9.60 24.10 -9.10
C ALA A 191 -9.48 23.85 -7.59
N GLY A 192 -9.03 24.80 -6.80
CA GLY A 192 -9.04 24.63 -5.36
C GLY A 192 -8.07 25.53 -4.60
N GLU A 193 -8.20 25.53 -3.29
CA GLU A 193 -7.24 26.18 -2.41
C GLU A 193 -5.91 25.44 -2.43
N MET A 194 -4.80 26.13 -2.68
CA MET A 194 -3.46 25.54 -2.75
C MET A 194 -2.73 25.65 -1.42
N PHE A 195 -2.00 24.60 -1.06
CA PHE A 195 -1.01 24.66 0.01
C PHE A 195 0.22 25.42 -0.44
N ARG A 196 0.59 26.50 0.26
CA ARG A 196 1.80 27.26 -0.05
C ARG A 196 3.04 26.49 0.39
N VAL A 197 4.07 26.51 -0.47
CA VAL A 197 5.42 26.01 -0.19
C VAL A 197 6.35 27.22 -0.04
N SER A 198 7.03 27.33 1.11
CA SER A 198 7.90 28.45 1.41
C SER A 198 9.05 28.03 2.31
N THR A 199 10.22 28.62 2.09
CA THR A 199 11.40 28.51 2.96
C THR A 199 11.60 29.74 3.85
N LEU A 200 10.69 30.71 3.79
CA LEU A 200 10.73 31.89 4.64
C LEU A 200 10.54 31.52 6.14
N PRO A 201 11.03 32.36 7.05
CA PRO A 201 10.87 32.14 8.49
C PRO A 201 9.39 31.94 8.88
N SER A 202 9.14 31.04 9.82
CA SER A 202 7.78 30.79 10.35
C SER A 202 7.26 31.90 11.26
N ARG A 203 8.15 32.75 11.80
CA ARG A 203 7.77 33.87 12.66
C ARG A 203 7.34 35.06 11.81
N ILE A 204 6.14 35.56 12.05
CA ILE A 204 5.56 36.70 11.31
C ILE A 204 6.46 37.93 11.36
N SER A 205 7.13 38.21 12.49
CA SER A 205 8.04 39.34 12.67
C SER A 205 9.35 39.26 11.87
N GLU A 206 9.70 38.05 11.38
CA GLU A 206 10.92 37.78 10.63
C GLU A 206 10.66 37.71 9.11
N LEU A 207 9.38 37.76 8.70
CA LEU A 207 9.01 37.68 7.29
C LEU A 207 9.48 38.93 6.54
N PRO A 208 10.17 38.79 5.40
CA PRO A 208 10.52 39.92 4.54
C PRO A 208 9.25 40.60 4.03
N ARG A 209 9.26 41.92 4.03
CA ARG A 209 8.15 42.74 3.55
C ARG A 209 8.52 43.45 2.25
N ARG A 210 7.54 43.66 1.39
CA ARG A 210 7.73 44.42 0.16
C ARG A 210 8.03 45.89 0.49
N GLU A 211 8.90 46.49 -0.29
CA GLU A 211 9.23 47.91 -0.12
C GLU A 211 8.06 48.85 -0.52
N ASP A 212 7.29 48.44 -1.54
CA ASP A 212 6.12 49.15 -2.05
C ASP A 212 4.83 48.91 -1.23
N ASP A 213 4.78 47.82 -0.45
CA ASP A 213 3.63 47.44 0.38
C ASP A 213 4.10 46.63 1.61
N PRO A 214 4.35 47.30 2.74
CA PRO A 214 4.85 46.63 3.97
C PRO A 214 3.86 45.65 4.61
N ASP A 215 2.61 45.64 4.22
CA ASP A 215 1.63 44.68 4.70
C ASP A 215 1.74 43.34 3.96
N ARG A 216 2.41 43.31 2.82
CA ARG A 216 2.59 42.10 2.01
C ARG A 216 3.97 41.48 2.22
N VAL A 217 4.01 40.13 2.21
CA VAL A 217 5.26 39.38 2.24
C VAL A 217 5.98 39.50 0.91
N ASP A 218 7.29 39.69 0.97
CA ASP A 218 8.15 39.73 -0.21
C ASP A 218 8.61 38.29 -0.55
N PHE A 219 7.84 37.59 -1.37
CA PHE A 219 8.19 36.27 -1.88
C PHE A 219 9.33 36.30 -2.92
N GLY A 220 9.76 37.48 -3.38
CA GLY A 220 10.99 37.62 -4.16
C GLY A 220 12.25 37.18 -3.40
N ARG A 221 12.17 37.13 -2.06
CA ARG A 221 13.23 36.62 -1.17
C ARG A 221 13.05 35.15 -0.76
N ASP A 222 12.01 34.48 -1.23
CA ASP A 222 11.83 33.04 -1.01
C ASP A 222 12.65 32.22 -2.01
N PHE A 223 12.73 30.91 -1.79
CA PHE A 223 13.57 29.99 -2.56
C PHE A 223 13.35 30.11 -4.09
N PHE A 224 12.09 30.18 -4.52
CA PHE A 224 11.75 30.26 -5.96
C PHE A 224 11.68 31.69 -6.50
N GLY A 225 11.91 32.71 -5.68
CA GLY A 225 11.77 34.13 -6.09
C GLY A 225 10.33 34.57 -6.40
N ALA A 226 9.34 33.72 -6.07
CA ALA A 226 7.91 33.91 -6.26
C ALA A 226 7.11 33.04 -5.30
N GLU A 227 5.81 33.26 -5.20
CA GLU A 227 4.94 32.35 -4.50
C GLU A 227 4.92 30.97 -5.19
N ALA A 228 5.10 29.91 -4.41
CA ALA A 228 5.03 28.54 -4.86
C ALA A 228 4.04 27.73 -4.03
N PHE A 229 3.44 26.73 -4.65
CA PHE A 229 2.37 25.93 -4.07
C PHE A 229 2.52 24.46 -4.41
N LEU A 230 1.89 23.60 -3.64
CA LEU A 230 1.67 22.20 -4.03
C LEU A 230 0.59 22.14 -5.11
N THR A 231 0.83 21.38 -6.15
CA THR A 231 -0.08 21.27 -7.29
C THR A 231 -1.43 20.67 -6.92
N VAL A 232 -2.50 21.18 -7.51
CA VAL A 232 -3.87 20.64 -7.41
C VAL A 232 -4.16 19.63 -8.52
N SER A 233 -3.34 19.59 -9.60
CA SER A 233 -3.49 18.72 -10.78
C SER A 233 -2.20 18.74 -11.60
N GLY A 234 -1.90 17.63 -12.27
CA GLY A 234 -0.82 17.55 -13.26
C GLY A 234 -1.23 18.01 -14.67
N GLN A 235 -2.52 18.29 -14.88
CA GLN A 235 -3.13 18.52 -16.20
C GLN A 235 -2.44 19.59 -17.04
N LEU A 236 -2.25 20.80 -16.51
CA LEU A 236 -1.66 21.91 -17.28
C LEU A 236 -0.28 21.55 -17.87
N ASN A 237 0.52 20.85 -17.11
CA ASN A 237 1.82 20.40 -17.58
C ASN A 237 1.69 19.25 -18.58
N ALA A 238 0.76 18.30 -18.32
CA ALA A 238 0.49 17.17 -19.21
C ALA A 238 0.01 17.63 -20.59
N GLU A 239 -0.87 18.60 -20.69
CA GLU A 239 -1.36 19.16 -21.96
C GLU A 239 -0.24 19.70 -22.83
N THR A 240 0.79 20.33 -22.24
CA THR A 240 1.93 20.80 -23.03
C THR A 240 2.68 19.65 -23.69
N TYR A 241 2.76 18.51 -23.05
CA TYR A 241 3.35 17.29 -23.62
C TYR A 241 2.41 16.58 -24.58
N ALA A 242 1.11 16.59 -24.33
CA ALA A 242 0.13 16.02 -25.25
C ALA A 242 0.19 16.72 -26.62
N CYS A 243 0.42 18.01 -26.66
CA CYS A 243 0.64 18.77 -27.90
C CYS A 243 1.90 18.34 -28.71
N ALA A 244 2.78 17.54 -28.13
CA ALA A 244 3.99 17.05 -28.76
C ALA A 244 4.04 15.51 -28.89
N LEU A 245 3.50 14.79 -27.92
CA LEU A 245 3.61 13.34 -27.79
C LEU A 245 2.29 12.60 -28.09
N GLY A 246 1.18 13.31 -28.25
CA GLY A 246 -0.14 12.71 -28.48
C GLY A 246 -0.80 12.27 -27.18
N ASP A 247 -0.81 10.98 -26.90
CA ASP A 247 -1.48 10.42 -25.75
C ASP A 247 -0.52 10.31 -24.57
N VAL A 248 -0.85 11.01 -23.49
CA VAL A 248 -0.03 11.05 -22.27
C VAL A 248 -0.90 10.84 -21.04
N TYR A 249 -0.30 10.50 -19.90
CA TYR A 249 -1.02 10.48 -18.63
C TYR A 249 -0.12 10.84 -17.47
N THR A 250 -0.69 11.48 -16.47
CA THR A 250 -0.09 11.60 -15.13
C THR A 250 -0.73 10.60 -14.18
N PHE A 251 0.01 10.17 -13.19
CA PHE A 251 -0.47 9.43 -12.05
C PHE A 251 0.42 9.75 -10.85
N GLY A 252 -0.01 10.69 -10.03
CA GLY A 252 0.80 11.19 -8.93
C GLY A 252 -0.01 11.89 -7.85
N PRO A 253 0.66 12.31 -6.77
CA PRO A 253 0.02 13.03 -5.69
C PRO A 253 -0.41 14.43 -6.14
N THR A 254 -1.61 14.81 -5.71
CA THR A 254 -2.18 16.15 -5.84
C THR A 254 -2.68 16.61 -4.47
N PHE A 255 -2.79 17.93 -4.29
CA PHE A 255 -3.02 18.52 -2.99
C PHE A 255 -4.10 19.61 -3.09
N ARG A 256 -5.10 19.56 -2.21
CA ARG A 256 -6.15 20.57 -2.13
C ARG A 256 -6.39 20.96 -0.68
N ALA A 257 -6.28 22.26 -0.38
CA ALA A 257 -6.41 22.81 0.98
C ALA A 257 -7.87 23.12 1.34
N GLU A 258 -8.84 22.59 0.59
CA GLU A 258 -10.26 22.81 0.83
C GLU A 258 -10.66 22.41 2.24
N ASN A 259 -11.30 23.30 2.99
CA ASN A 259 -11.82 23.04 4.31
C ASN A 259 -13.12 22.25 4.23
N SER A 260 -13.03 20.98 3.88
CA SER A 260 -14.15 20.05 3.77
C SER A 260 -14.02 18.89 4.75
N GLN A 261 -15.04 18.66 5.57
CA GLN A 261 -15.07 17.60 6.58
C GLN A 261 -15.89 16.38 6.14
N THR A 262 -15.92 16.07 4.85
CA THR A 262 -16.60 14.87 4.38
C THR A 262 -15.69 13.66 4.42
N THR A 263 -16.27 12.46 4.41
CA THR A 263 -15.53 11.20 4.39
C THR A 263 -14.78 10.93 3.07
N ARG A 264 -15.00 11.75 2.04
CA ARG A 264 -14.44 11.59 0.69
C ARG A 264 -13.39 12.64 0.31
N HIS A 265 -13.22 13.70 1.12
CA HIS A 265 -12.22 14.75 0.87
C HIS A 265 -10.94 14.41 1.61
N LEU A 266 -9.83 14.42 0.88
CA LEU A 266 -8.48 14.27 1.39
C LEU A 266 -7.64 15.46 0.94
N ALA A 267 -6.78 15.95 1.82
CA ALA A 267 -5.85 17.03 1.49
C ALA A 267 -4.75 16.60 0.52
N GLU A 268 -4.44 15.29 0.48
CA GLU A 268 -3.49 14.65 -0.43
C GLU A 268 -4.11 13.37 -0.98
N PHE A 269 -4.09 13.21 -2.30
CA PHE A 269 -4.59 12.03 -2.99
C PHE A 269 -3.87 11.84 -4.33
N ASN A 270 -3.88 10.62 -4.87
CA ASN A 270 -3.35 10.38 -6.21
C ASN A 270 -4.44 10.62 -7.26
N MET A 271 -4.10 11.39 -8.28
CA MET A 271 -4.96 11.66 -9.43
C MET A 271 -4.42 10.93 -10.66
N ILE A 272 -5.30 10.41 -11.48
CA ILE A 272 -5.00 9.74 -12.75
C ILE A 272 -5.62 10.61 -13.83
N GLU A 273 -4.77 11.18 -14.68
CA GLU A 273 -5.14 12.25 -15.61
C GLU A 273 -4.59 11.92 -17.01
N PRO A 274 -5.34 11.15 -17.83
CA PRO A 274 -4.98 10.95 -19.23
C PRO A 274 -5.34 12.20 -20.05
N GLU A 275 -4.45 12.57 -21.00
CA GLU A 275 -4.65 13.60 -21.99
C GLU A 275 -4.47 13.00 -23.37
N MET A 276 -5.50 13.07 -24.20
CA MET A 276 -5.53 12.46 -25.53
C MET A 276 -5.64 13.53 -26.61
N ALA A 277 -4.58 13.72 -27.39
CA ALA A 277 -4.63 14.64 -28.51
C ALA A 277 -5.56 14.09 -29.61
N PHE A 278 -6.32 14.97 -30.25
CA PHE A 278 -7.26 14.65 -31.35
C PHE A 278 -8.48 13.79 -30.95
N ALA A 279 -8.67 13.51 -29.66
CA ALA A 279 -9.82 12.77 -29.15
C ALA A 279 -11.04 13.68 -28.97
N ASP A 280 -12.22 13.10 -29.12
CA ASP A 280 -13.49 13.74 -28.78
C ASP A 280 -14.09 13.19 -27.48
N LEU A 281 -15.26 13.70 -27.06
CA LEU A 281 -15.95 13.24 -25.86
C LEU A 281 -16.30 11.75 -25.89
N ALA A 282 -16.58 11.19 -27.08
CA ALA A 282 -16.91 9.77 -27.19
C ALA A 282 -15.68 8.90 -26.96
N ASP A 283 -14.51 9.33 -27.43
CA ASP A 283 -13.22 8.67 -27.22
C ASP A 283 -12.84 8.71 -25.74
N ASP A 284 -13.01 9.85 -25.08
CA ASP A 284 -12.72 10.02 -23.64
C ASP A 284 -13.63 9.10 -22.80
N MET A 285 -14.93 9.10 -23.06
CA MET A 285 -15.85 8.20 -22.37
C MET A 285 -15.51 6.72 -22.60
N ALA A 286 -15.07 6.34 -23.80
CA ALA A 286 -14.68 4.97 -24.10
C ALA A 286 -13.39 4.58 -23.35
N ASN A 287 -12.40 5.46 -23.31
CA ASN A 287 -11.17 5.28 -22.56
C ASN A 287 -11.43 5.15 -21.06
N ALA A 288 -12.26 6.02 -20.49
CA ALA A 288 -12.63 5.99 -19.06
C ALA A 288 -13.34 4.67 -18.69
N GLU A 289 -14.30 4.20 -19.51
CA GLU A 289 -14.96 2.90 -19.29
C GLU A 289 -13.97 1.73 -19.37
N ALA A 290 -13.11 1.71 -20.39
CA ALA A 290 -12.12 0.66 -20.57
C ALA A 290 -11.13 0.63 -19.40
N PHE A 291 -10.66 1.80 -18.95
CA PHE A 291 -9.78 1.93 -17.80
C PHE A 291 -10.41 1.38 -16.51
N VAL A 292 -11.62 1.82 -16.16
CA VAL A 292 -12.31 1.35 -14.95
C VAL A 292 -12.51 -0.17 -14.98
N LYS A 293 -12.94 -0.73 -16.12
CA LYS A 293 -13.11 -2.18 -16.28
C LYS A 293 -11.80 -2.93 -16.16
N HIS A 294 -10.71 -2.41 -16.71
CA HIS A 294 -9.39 -3.00 -16.62
C HIS A 294 -8.90 -3.08 -15.18
N VAL A 295 -8.91 -1.97 -14.43
CA VAL A 295 -8.40 -1.96 -13.05
C VAL A 295 -9.28 -2.78 -12.10
N VAL A 296 -10.59 -2.80 -12.31
CA VAL A 296 -11.51 -3.65 -11.55
C VAL A 296 -11.27 -5.12 -11.85
N GLY A 297 -11.13 -5.49 -13.14
CA GLY A 297 -10.80 -6.85 -13.55
C GLY A 297 -9.49 -7.33 -12.95
N HIS A 298 -8.46 -6.50 -13.01
CA HIS A 298 -7.15 -6.80 -12.43
C HIS A 298 -7.21 -7.08 -10.93
N VAL A 299 -7.94 -6.26 -10.17
CA VAL A 299 -8.08 -6.46 -8.71
C VAL A 299 -8.89 -7.69 -8.38
N LEU A 300 -9.96 -7.99 -9.13
CA LEU A 300 -10.73 -9.24 -8.96
C LEU A 300 -9.85 -10.48 -9.15
N GLU A 301 -8.93 -10.45 -10.11
CA GLU A 301 -8.03 -11.56 -10.41
C GLU A 301 -6.88 -11.69 -9.40
N HIS A 302 -6.21 -10.58 -9.08
CA HIS A 302 -4.94 -10.60 -8.34
C HIS A 302 -5.08 -10.34 -6.83
N CYS A 303 -6.25 -9.86 -6.36
CA CYS A 303 -6.50 -9.52 -4.96
C CYS A 303 -7.67 -10.29 -4.33
N ALA A 304 -7.98 -11.49 -4.83
CA ALA A 304 -9.18 -12.25 -4.42
C ALA A 304 -9.27 -12.45 -2.88
N GLU A 305 -8.16 -12.79 -2.21
CA GLU A 305 -8.15 -12.97 -0.75
C GLU A 305 -8.43 -11.66 0.01
N ASP A 306 -7.85 -10.55 -0.45
CA ASP A 306 -8.05 -9.23 0.16
C ASP A 306 -9.49 -8.74 -0.07
N LEU A 307 -10.05 -8.97 -1.27
CA LEU A 307 -11.45 -8.66 -1.56
C LEU A 307 -12.41 -9.51 -0.74
N GLN A 308 -12.13 -10.81 -0.55
CA GLN A 308 -12.92 -11.67 0.32
C GLN A 308 -12.92 -11.16 1.77
N PHE A 309 -11.77 -10.70 2.27
CA PHE A 309 -11.67 -10.08 3.58
C PHE A 309 -12.53 -8.81 3.67
N PHE A 310 -12.46 -7.91 2.68
CA PHE A 310 -13.29 -6.71 2.67
C PHE A 310 -14.78 -7.04 2.56
N GLN A 311 -15.15 -8.02 1.74
CA GLN A 311 -16.53 -8.48 1.63
C GLN A 311 -17.06 -9.03 2.95
N GLN A 312 -16.26 -9.79 3.67
CA GLN A 312 -16.67 -10.38 4.95
C GLN A 312 -16.86 -9.33 6.06
N PHE A 313 -15.97 -8.33 6.14
CA PHE A 313 -15.88 -7.44 7.30
C PHE A 313 -16.35 -6.01 7.06
N PHE A 314 -16.52 -5.58 5.81
CA PHE A 314 -16.85 -4.20 5.48
C PHE A 314 -18.06 -4.05 4.54
N ASP A 315 -18.14 -4.84 3.46
CA ASP A 315 -19.19 -4.68 2.45
C ASP A 315 -19.55 -6.04 1.80
N LYS A 316 -20.63 -6.64 2.25
CA LYS A 316 -21.07 -7.96 1.79
C LYS A 316 -21.38 -8.03 0.28
N GLY A 317 -21.67 -6.90 -0.36
CA GLY A 317 -21.99 -6.82 -1.79
C GLY A 317 -20.79 -6.48 -2.68
N LEU A 318 -19.58 -6.34 -2.12
CA LEU A 318 -18.42 -5.80 -2.82
C LEU A 318 -18.09 -6.55 -4.11
N THR A 319 -17.86 -7.85 -4.05
CA THR A 319 -17.43 -8.64 -5.21
C THR A 319 -18.45 -8.61 -6.33
N ALA A 320 -19.75 -8.85 -6.02
CA ALA A 320 -20.82 -8.83 -7.02
C ALA A 320 -20.96 -7.45 -7.69
N ARG A 321 -20.74 -6.36 -6.95
CA ARG A 321 -20.72 -5.01 -7.52
C ARG A 321 -19.55 -4.80 -8.45
N LEU A 322 -18.34 -5.24 -8.09
CA LEU A 322 -17.15 -5.14 -8.94
C LEU A 322 -17.28 -5.98 -10.20
N GLU A 323 -17.78 -7.21 -10.10
CA GLU A 323 -18.07 -8.07 -11.27
C GLU A 323 -19.06 -7.41 -12.22
N ARG A 324 -20.12 -6.81 -11.71
CA ARG A 324 -21.09 -6.08 -12.53
C ARG A 324 -20.45 -4.87 -13.25
N VAL A 325 -19.57 -4.12 -12.58
CA VAL A 325 -18.85 -3.00 -13.20
C VAL A 325 -17.93 -3.48 -14.32
N ARG A 326 -17.24 -4.62 -14.14
CA ARG A 326 -16.38 -5.20 -15.15
C ARG A 326 -17.16 -5.69 -16.38
N ASP A 327 -18.29 -6.39 -16.16
CA ASP A 327 -18.94 -7.20 -17.17
C ASP A 327 -20.01 -6.46 -17.96
N GLN A 328 -20.64 -5.44 -17.37
CA GLN A 328 -21.72 -4.70 -18.01
C GLN A 328 -21.22 -3.43 -18.72
N PRO A 329 -21.81 -3.05 -19.87
CA PRO A 329 -21.52 -1.78 -20.51
C PRO A 329 -22.00 -0.61 -19.62
N PHE A 330 -21.27 0.51 -19.66
CA PHE A 330 -21.68 1.72 -18.95
C PHE A 330 -22.79 2.44 -19.74
N ALA A 331 -23.82 2.85 -19.05
CA ALA A 331 -24.86 3.68 -19.64
C ALA A 331 -24.31 5.06 -20.00
N ARG A 332 -24.71 5.56 -21.18
CA ARG A 332 -24.44 6.93 -21.62
C ARG A 332 -25.70 7.74 -21.34
N VAL A 333 -25.61 8.76 -20.50
CA VAL A 333 -26.75 9.57 -20.06
C VAL A 333 -26.45 11.03 -20.31
N GLU A 334 -27.34 11.71 -21.03
CA GLU A 334 -27.24 13.15 -21.26
C GLU A 334 -27.42 13.93 -19.95
N TYR A 335 -26.72 15.06 -19.79
CA TYR A 335 -26.77 15.86 -18.56
C TYR A 335 -28.21 16.19 -18.11
N ARG A 336 -29.08 16.60 -19.04
CA ARG A 336 -30.48 16.94 -18.73
C ARG A 336 -31.27 15.73 -18.24
N GLU A 337 -31.03 14.58 -18.81
CA GLU A 337 -31.65 13.32 -18.39
C GLU A 337 -31.11 12.91 -17.02
N ALA A 338 -29.82 13.03 -16.76
CA ALA A 338 -29.21 12.76 -15.44
C ALA A 338 -29.85 13.62 -14.35
N VAL A 339 -30.07 14.92 -14.60
CA VAL A 339 -30.74 15.83 -13.67
C VAL A 339 -32.17 15.38 -13.40
N ALA A 340 -32.91 14.96 -14.44
CA ALA A 340 -34.29 14.46 -14.29
C ALA A 340 -34.36 13.14 -13.50
N LEU A 341 -33.36 12.27 -13.64
CA LEU A 341 -33.28 11.01 -12.87
C LEU A 341 -32.96 11.22 -11.38
N LEU A 342 -32.34 12.35 -11.02
CA LEU A 342 -31.98 12.69 -9.64
C LEU A 342 -33.06 13.48 -8.88
N GLN A 343 -34.06 13.98 -9.55
CA GLN A 343 -35.22 14.67 -8.97
C GLN A 343 -36.33 13.68 -8.58
#